data_d2bae2961b837d840604697ed45085e2
#
_entry.id   d2bae2961b837d840604697ed45085e2
#
_cell.length_a   1.000
_cell.length_b   1.000
_cell.length_c   1.000
_cell.angle_alpha   90.00
_cell.angle_beta   90.00
_cell.angle_gamma   90.00
#
_symmetry.space_group_name_H-M   'P 1'
#
loop_
_entity.id
_entity.type
_entity.pdbx_description
1 polymer ?
#
loop_
_entity_poly.entity_id
_entity_poly.type
_entity_poly.pdbx_seq_one_letter_code
_entity_poly.pdbx_strand_id
1 'polypeptide(L)'
;MKHTHRILLAAFVPLCFTAVGAQTTPMVEQFTLANGLTVIVKPDRRSPTAAHMLWVRVGSIDEVDGTSGVAHVLEHMLFKGTATTKPGEFSRRVAALGGRDNAFTSRDATGYYQQIPSDTLEDVMRLEADRFANNQWVDDEFKREIEVVKEERRSRTQASPIALMLEAATGLTFTASPYRRPIVGWMSDLDAMTAQDVRNFYQRWYVPGNAAVVVSGDVEVAEVRRLAVTYYGPIAARPVPVRKPQDEPVQAGPRRMDFKGVASQAYVNLAFKVPKLQAADFAGDEQGRDAVALTVLASVLDGFSGARLARALEQGDSRLADRTSAYNGLMGRGPQLFVLSGVPAPGKTAAQVAAGLRQQIALIAQEGISDEELNRVKVQWVASETYKLDSVFYQARQLGSNWINGLPLDADTRLLSKLRSITSAEVQRVAAKYFGDDQMTVATLVPQPIDPKLTPRVAPALPTRHSIDHD
;
A
#
# COMPACT_ATOMS: atom_id res chain seq x y z
N MET A 1 -36.13 -30.87 -81.02
CA MET A 1 -36.20 -30.45 -79.63
C MET A 1 -34.77 -30.58 -79.08
N LYS A 2 -34.05 -29.44 -78.86
CA LYS A 2 -32.68 -29.41 -78.49
C LYS A 2 -32.62 -29.01 -77.00
N HIS A 3 -32.12 -29.87 -76.12
CA HIS A 3 -31.88 -29.59 -74.74
C HIS A 3 -30.45 -29.00 -74.55
N THR A 4 -30.36 -27.76 -74.08
CA THR A 4 -29.13 -27.09 -73.76
C THR A 4 -28.84 -27.26 -72.22
N HIS A 5 -27.78 -27.98 -71.90
CA HIS A 5 -27.27 -28.09 -70.52
C HIS A 5 -26.40 -26.86 -70.19
N ARG A 6 -26.81 -26.12 -69.18
CA ARG A 6 -25.96 -25.06 -68.56
C ARG A 6 -25.10 -25.67 -67.44
N ILE A 7 -23.82 -25.62 -67.62
CA ILE A 7 -22.81 -25.98 -66.58
C ILE A 7 -22.63 -24.77 -65.71
N LEU A 8 -22.95 -24.86 -64.40
CA LEU A 8 -22.56 -23.87 -63.38
C LEU A 8 -21.14 -24.17 -62.94
N LEU A 9 -20.20 -23.24 -63.20
CA LEU A 9 -18.85 -23.21 -62.56
C LEU A 9 -18.96 -22.62 -61.19
N ALA A 10 -18.75 -23.41 -60.16
CA ALA A 10 -18.58 -22.93 -58.77
C ALA A 10 -17.15 -22.44 -58.56
N ALA A 11 -16.97 -21.16 -58.35
CA ALA A 11 -15.67 -20.57 -57.98
C ALA A 11 -15.37 -20.85 -56.50
N PHE A 12 -14.33 -21.62 -56.27
CA PHE A 12 -13.80 -21.86 -54.92
C PHE A 12 -12.89 -20.67 -54.51
N VAL A 13 -13.34 -19.86 -53.54
CA VAL A 13 -12.53 -18.81 -52.94
C VAL A 13 -11.81 -19.44 -51.75
N PRO A 14 -10.47 -19.48 -51.71
CA PRO A 14 -9.74 -19.97 -50.54
C PRO A 14 -9.86 -18.93 -49.42
N LEU A 15 -10.47 -19.29 -48.31
CA LEU A 15 -10.43 -18.54 -47.07
C LEU A 15 -9.01 -18.67 -46.48
N CYS A 16 -8.18 -17.63 -46.61
CA CYS A 16 -6.96 -17.50 -45.85
C CYS A 16 -7.29 -17.26 -44.37
N PHE A 17 -7.21 -18.27 -43.56
CA PHE A 17 -7.14 -18.11 -42.10
C PHE A 17 -5.79 -17.49 -41.75
N THR A 18 -5.76 -16.18 -41.49
CA THR A 18 -4.66 -15.56 -40.80
C THR A 18 -4.67 -16.09 -39.35
N ALA A 19 -3.68 -16.89 -39.01
CA ALA A 19 -3.44 -17.28 -37.64
C ALA A 19 -3.23 -16.00 -36.81
N VAL A 20 -4.22 -15.66 -35.97
CA VAL A 20 -4.04 -14.66 -34.91
C VAL A 20 -3.02 -15.27 -33.97
N GLY A 21 -1.77 -14.78 -34.07
CA GLY A 21 -0.70 -15.17 -33.16
C GLY A 21 -1.19 -14.93 -31.72
N ALA A 22 -1.16 -15.95 -30.90
CA ALA A 22 -1.39 -15.81 -29.48
C ALA A 22 -0.43 -14.73 -28.96
N GLN A 23 -0.94 -13.59 -28.54
CA GLN A 23 -0.15 -12.59 -27.85
C GLN A 23 0.33 -13.24 -26.54
N THR A 24 1.59 -13.66 -26.54
CA THR A 24 2.26 -14.07 -25.30
C THR A 24 2.28 -12.86 -24.39
N THR A 25 1.60 -12.98 -23.25
CA THR A 25 1.64 -11.95 -22.19
C THR A 25 3.10 -11.65 -21.90
N PRO A 26 3.58 -10.40 -22.00
CA PRO A 26 4.96 -10.07 -21.77
C PRO A 26 5.38 -10.55 -20.39
N MET A 27 6.41 -11.39 -20.33
CA MET A 27 6.87 -12.00 -19.09
C MET A 27 7.62 -10.95 -18.27
N VAL A 28 7.34 -10.88 -16.96
CA VAL A 28 8.11 -10.06 -16.02
C VAL A 28 9.51 -10.62 -15.92
N GLU A 29 10.52 -9.79 -16.09
CA GLU A 29 11.92 -10.17 -15.90
C GLU A 29 12.52 -9.51 -14.67
N GLN A 30 13.34 -10.26 -13.92
CA GLN A 30 14.11 -9.75 -12.80
C GLN A 30 15.59 -10.13 -12.99
N PHE A 31 16.46 -9.17 -12.70
CA PHE A 31 17.89 -9.41 -12.63
C PHE A 31 18.54 -8.54 -11.55
N THR A 32 19.73 -8.91 -11.12
CA THR A 32 20.48 -8.17 -10.10
C THR A 32 21.79 -7.66 -10.72
N LEU A 33 22.09 -6.38 -10.49
CA LEU A 33 23.35 -5.77 -10.90
C LEU A 33 24.51 -6.24 -10.02
N ALA A 34 25.75 -6.07 -10.47
CA ALA A 34 26.94 -6.47 -9.74
C ALA A 34 27.06 -5.82 -8.34
N ASN A 35 26.48 -4.64 -8.14
CA ASN A 35 26.43 -3.94 -6.86
C ASN A 35 25.28 -4.39 -5.93
N GLY A 36 24.49 -5.37 -6.35
CA GLY A 36 23.38 -5.93 -5.58
C GLY A 36 22.01 -5.29 -5.83
N LEU A 37 21.89 -4.21 -6.64
CA LEU A 37 20.61 -3.58 -6.95
C LEU A 37 19.76 -4.51 -7.80
N THR A 38 18.51 -4.71 -7.40
CA THR A 38 17.54 -5.50 -8.17
C THR A 38 16.88 -4.63 -9.23
N VAL A 39 16.65 -5.18 -10.41
CA VAL A 39 15.88 -4.54 -11.49
C VAL A 39 14.76 -5.48 -11.90
N ILE A 40 13.54 -4.95 -11.97
CA ILE A 40 12.33 -5.68 -12.37
C ILE A 40 11.72 -4.95 -13.55
N VAL A 41 11.47 -5.65 -14.65
CA VAL A 41 10.94 -5.07 -15.88
C VAL A 41 9.68 -5.80 -16.30
N LYS A 42 8.60 -5.05 -16.56
CA LYS A 42 7.35 -5.57 -17.10
C LYS A 42 6.95 -4.78 -18.34
N PRO A 43 7.27 -5.25 -19.54
CA PRO A 43 6.82 -4.62 -20.78
C PRO A 43 5.29 -4.58 -20.88
N ASP A 44 4.74 -3.43 -21.28
CA ASP A 44 3.33 -3.24 -21.60
C ASP A 44 3.20 -2.15 -22.66
N ARG A 45 3.01 -2.54 -23.91
CA ARG A 45 3.03 -1.66 -25.10
C ARG A 45 1.66 -1.10 -25.49
N ARG A 46 0.67 -1.18 -24.61
CA ARG A 46 -0.69 -0.69 -24.91
C ARG A 46 -0.76 0.84 -24.99
N SER A 47 0.20 1.54 -24.40
CA SER A 47 0.31 3.01 -24.43
C SER A 47 1.77 3.41 -24.46
N PRO A 48 2.18 4.51 -25.14
CA PRO A 48 3.55 4.98 -25.22
C PRO A 48 4.00 5.66 -23.91
N THR A 49 3.78 5.01 -22.79
CA THR A 49 4.11 5.51 -21.45
C THR A 49 4.87 4.47 -20.64
N ALA A 50 5.67 4.93 -19.70
CA ALA A 50 6.35 4.09 -18.73
C ALA A 50 6.17 4.61 -17.31
N ALA A 51 6.14 3.69 -16.35
CA ALA A 51 6.32 3.96 -14.94
C ALA A 51 7.69 3.45 -14.52
N HIS A 52 8.51 4.35 -14.00
CA HIS A 52 9.78 4.04 -13.36
C HIS A 52 9.60 4.22 -11.86
N MET A 53 10.02 3.24 -11.05
CA MET A 53 9.94 3.30 -9.60
C MET A 53 11.26 2.84 -8.97
N LEU A 54 11.78 3.63 -8.03
CA LEU A 54 12.84 3.20 -7.14
C LEU A 54 12.22 2.84 -5.79
N TRP A 55 12.39 1.61 -5.37
CA TRP A 55 11.96 1.09 -4.07
C TRP A 55 13.17 0.88 -3.16
N VAL A 56 13.09 1.40 -1.94
CA VAL A 56 14.08 1.11 -0.91
C VAL A 56 13.38 0.34 0.20
N ARG A 57 13.93 -0.82 0.59
CA ARG A 57 13.37 -1.67 1.63
C ARG A 57 13.69 -1.10 3.01
N VAL A 58 13.20 0.11 3.26
CA VAL A 58 13.34 0.83 4.53
C VAL A 58 12.13 1.75 4.73
N GLY A 59 11.55 1.69 5.92
CA GLY A 59 10.41 2.50 6.32
C GLY A 59 10.41 2.70 7.84
N SER A 60 9.28 3.11 8.43
CA SER A 60 9.22 3.37 9.86
C SER A 60 9.48 2.14 10.74
N ILE A 61 9.38 0.93 10.20
CA ILE A 61 9.77 -0.31 10.89
C ILE A 61 11.28 -0.36 11.22
N ASP A 62 12.10 0.31 10.42
CA ASP A 62 13.56 0.29 10.54
C ASP A 62 14.12 1.45 11.41
N GLU A 63 13.24 2.32 11.91
CA GLU A 63 13.57 3.42 12.79
C GLU A 63 13.83 2.96 14.23
N VAL A 64 14.41 3.83 15.02
CA VAL A 64 14.61 3.62 16.47
C VAL A 64 13.90 4.71 17.27
N ASP A 65 13.57 4.42 18.53
CA ASP A 65 12.97 5.41 19.43
C ASP A 65 13.91 6.61 19.60
N GLY A 66 13.37 7.81 19.61
CA GLY A 66 14.10 9.09 19.62
C GLY A 66 14.38 9.69 18.25
N THR A 67 14.18 8.91 17.16
CA THR A 67 14.29 9.39 15.77
C THR A 67 13.15 8.88 14.89
N SER A 68 11.96 8.68 15.48
CA SER A 68 10.80 8.29 14.68
C SER A 68 10.45 9.37 13.64
N GLY A 69 10.03 8.93 12.46
CA GLY A 69 9.77 9.82 11.32
C GLY A 69 10.99 10.10 10.45
N VAL A 70 12.20 9.59 10.81
CA VAL A 70 13.41 9.86 10.04
C VAL A 70 13.34 9.32 8.62
N ALA A 71 12.63 8.22 8.38
CA ALA A 71 12.41 7.67 7.03
C ALA A 71 11.59 8.64 6.17
N HIS A 72 10.53 9.22 6.74
CA HIS A 72 9.68 10.20 6.07
C HIS A 72 10.41 11.54 5.85
N VAL A 73 11.13 12.03 6.85
CA VAL A 73 11.97 13.24 6.68
C VAL A 73 13.03 13.02 5.59
N LEU A 74 13.64 11.83 5.50
CA LEU A 74 14.58 11.52 4.44
C LEU A 74 13.92 11.50 3.07
N GLU A 75 12.68 11.01 2.94
CA GLU A 75 11.93 11.09 1.68
C GLU A 75 11.88 12.54 1.18
N HIS A 76 11.49 13.49 2.04
CA HIS A 76 11.49 14.91 1.72
C HIS A 76 12.87 15.43 1.32
N MET A 77 13.91 15.00 2.04
CA MET A 77 15.27 15.46 1.79
C MET A 77 15.85 14.94 0.47
N LEU A 78 15.33 13.82 -0.06
CA LEU A 78 15.75 13.31 -1.39
C LEU A 78 15.39 14.28 -2.54
N PHE A 79 14.47 15.21 -2.33
CA PHE A 79 14.11 16.26 -3.29
C PHE A 79 14.94 17.54 -3.15
N LYS A 80 15.89 17.58 -2.19
CA LYS A 80 16.68 18.78 -1.88
C LYS A 80 18.00 18.85 -2.64
N GLY A 81 18.24 17.89 -3.55
CA GLY A 81 19.26 18.00 -4.58
C GLY A 81 20.45 17.07 -4.42
N THR A 82 21.36 17.22 -5.37
CA THR A 82 22.66 16.55 -5.48
C THR A 82 23.72 17.58 -5.87
N ALA A 83 24.95 17.14 -6.13
CA ALA A 83 25.97 18.05 -6.67
C ALA A 83 25.61 18.63 -8.05
N THR A 84 24.77 17.92 -8.82
CA THR A 84 24.39 18.27 -10.20
C THR A 84 22.96 18.77 -10.34
N THR A 85 22.14 18.63 -9.30
CA THR A 85 20.68 18.94 -9.32
C THR A 85 20.32 19.80 -8.10
N LYS A 86 19.79 21.00 -8.33
CA LYS A 86 19.39 21.93 -7.26
C LYS A 86 18.08 21.48 -6.60
N PRO A 87 17.75 22.02 -5.39
CA PRO A 87 16.46 21.76 -4.73
C PRO A 87 15.26 22.01 -5.67
N GLY A 88 14.35 21.03 -5.76
CA GLY A 88 13.17 21.08 -6.62
C GLY A 88 13.45 21.01 -8.14
N GLU A 89 14.68 20.90 -8.56
CA GLU A 89 15.03 20.80 -9.98
C GLU A 89 14.70 19.44 -10.57
N PHE A 90 14.78 18.37 -9.77
CA PHE A 90 14.37 17.02 -10.19
C PHE A 90 12.95 17.02 -10.76
N SER A 91 11.98 17.46 -9.99
CA SER A 91 10.57 17.51 -10.41
C SER A 91 10.34 18.45 -11.60
N ARG A 92 11.06 19.59 -11.68
CA ARG A 92 10.97 20.47 -12.84
C ARG A 92 11.50 19.80 -14.12
N ARG A 93 12.59 19.01 -14.02
CA ARG A 93 13.13 18.28 -15.17
C ARG A 93 12.19 17.16 -15.62
N VAL A 94 11.64 16.38 -14.68
CA VAL A 94 10.63 15.36 -14.98
C VAL A 94 9.39 15.99 -15.64
N ALA A 95 8.91 17.11 -15.13
CA ALA A 95 7.76 17.84 -15.73
C ALA A 95 8.10 18.36 -17.15
N ALA A 96 9.33 18.85 -17.39
CA ALA A 96 9.77 19.30 -18.71
C ALA A 96 9.85 18.15 -19.74
N LEU A 97 10.03 16.90 -19.28
CA LEU A 97 9.97 15.67 -20.10
C LEU A 97 8.51 15.21 -20.32
N GLY A 98 7.50 15.95 -19.85
CA GLY A 98 6.08 15.55 -19.95
C GLY A 98 5.65 14.54 -18.87
N GLY A 99 6.47 14.30 -17.86
CA GLY A 99 6.23 13.38 -16.78
C GLY A 99 5.69 14.04 -15.51
N ARG A 100 5.39 13.19 -14.55
CA ARG A 100 5.07 13.55 -13.16
C ARG A 100 5.81 12.64 -12.21
N ASP A 101 6.23 13.16 -11.07
CA ASP A 101 6.95 12.43 -10.04
C ASP A 101 6.27 12.60 -8.68
N ASN A 102 6.47 11.63 -7.82
CA ASN A 102 6.12 11.70 -6.41
C ASN A 102 6.91 10.64 -5.62
N ALA A 103 6.70 10.61 -4.30
CA ALA A 103 7.26 9.60 -3.41
C ALA A 103 6.24 9.23 -2.32
N PHE A 104 6.54 8.18 -1.59
CA PHE A 104 5.79 7.79 -0.39
C PHE A 104 6.71 7.06 0.59
N THR A 105 6.44 7.23 1.87
CA THR A 105 7.00 6.41 2.95
C THR A 105 5.89 5.64 3.63
N SER A 106 6.11 4.35 3.82
CA SER A 106 5.23 3.46 4.55
C SER A 106 5.92 2.87 5.78
N ARG A 107 5.26 1.96 6.48
CA ARG A 107 5.91 1.18 7.53
C ARG A 107 7.06 0.33 6.98
N ASP A 108 6.93 -0.19 5.76
CA ASP A 108 7.79 -1.24 5.23
C ASP A 108 8.81 -0.77 4.20
N ALA A 109 8.54 0.34 3.53
CA ALA A 109 9.33 0.81 2.40
C ALA A 109 9.20 2.31 2.18
N THR A 110 10.17 2.88 1.48
CA THR A 110 10.09 4.18 0.83
C THR A 110 10.19 3.97 -0.68
N GLY A 111 9.28 4.59 -1.44
CA GLY A 111 9.23 4.48 -2.89
C GLY A 111 9.22 5.84 -3.57
N TYR A 112 9.96 5.96 -4.66
CA TYR A 112 10.03 7.13 -5.52
C TYR A 112 9.57 6.73 -6.91
N TYR A 113 8.71 7.51 -7.56
CA TYR A 113 8.19 7.11 -8.85
C TYR A 113 8.02 8.25 -9.83
N GLN A 114 8.11 7.90 -11.11
CA GLN A 114 7.85 8.80 -12.22
C GLN A 114 6.93 8.08 -13.22
N GLN A 115 5.93 8.80 -13.70
CA GLN A 115 5.10 8.41 -14.83
C GLN A 115 5.43 9.33 -16.00
N ILE A 116 5.88 8.76 -17.10
CA ILE A 116 6.57 9.48 -18.17
C ILE A 116 6.18 8.94 -19.56
N PRO A 117 6.37 9.72 -20.63
CA PRO A 117 6.49 9.18 -21.98
C PRO A 117 7.63 8.16 -22.04
N SER A 118 7.45 7.04 -22.71
CA SER A 118 8.42 5.93 -22.69
C SER A 118 9.79 6.28 -23.31
N ASP A 119 9.80 7.19 -24.25
CA ASP A 119 11.04 7.70 -24.92
C ASP A 119 11.91 8.57 -24.01
N THR A 120 11.40 9.00 -22.85
CA THR A 120 12.16 9.79 -21.87
C THR A 120 12.72 8.96 -20.70
N LEU A 121 12.59 7.63 -20.75
CA LEU A 121 13.02 6.72 -19.68
C LEU A 121 14.50 6.87 -19.33
N GLU A 122 15.38 7.02 -20.32
CA GLU A 122 16.82 7.17 -20.10
C GLU A 122 17.14 8.39 -19.24
N ASP A 123 16.54 9.54 -19.54
CA ASP A 123 16.75 10.78 -18.77
C ASP A 123 16.30 10.62 -17.32
N VAL A 124 15.16 9.96 -17.10
CA VAL A 124 14.61 9.74 -15.75
C VAL A 124 15.46 8.75 -14.96
N MET A 125 15.90 7.65 -15.58
CA MET A 125 16.80 6.69 -14.92
C MET A 125 18.12 7.33 -14.51
N ARG A 126 18.69 8.21 -15.36
CA ARG A 126 19.90 8.98 -15.05
C ARG A 126 19.69 9.93 -13.88
N LEU A 127 18.58 10.68 -13.86
CA LEU A 127 18.24 11.60 -12.77
C LEU A 127 17.99 10.86 -11.44
N GLU A 128 17.27 9.72 -11.48
CA GLU A 128 16.95 8.94 -10.29
C GLU A 128 18.21 8.25 -9.71
N ALA A 129 19.09 7.74 -10.58
CA ALA A 129 20.35 7.15 -10.15
C ALA A 129 21.25 8.17 -9.43
N ASP A 130 21.32 9.41 -9.93
CA ASP A 130 22.04 10.51 -9.26
C ASP A 130 21.38 10.86 -7.90
N ARG A 131 20.05 10.98 -7.87
CA ARG A 131 19.32 11.26 -6.62
C ARG A 131 19.55 10.17 -5.58
N PHE A 132 19.51 8.91 -5.96
CA PHE A 132 19.70 7.77 -5.07
C PHE A 132 21.12 7.69 -4.52
N ALA A 133 22.12 7.91 -5.38
CA ALA A 133 23.53 7.70 -5.03
C ALA A 133 24.20 8.92 -4.40
N ASN A 134 23.84 10.12 -4.83
CA ASN A 134 24.59 11.36 -4.59
C ASN A 134 23.75 12.42 -3.89
N ASN A 135 22.62 12.04 -3.27
CA ASN A 135 21.80 12.99 -2.57
C ASN A 135 22.59 13.68 -1.45
N GLN A 136 22.52 15.01 -1.45
CA GLN A 136 23.16 15.85 -0.46
C GLN A 136 22.36 17.13 -0.28
N TRP A 137 22.38 17.66 0.94
CA TRP A 137 21.74 18.92 1.27
C TRP A 137 22.54 19.69 2.32
N VAL A 138 22.37 21.01 2.34
CA VAL A 138 22.89 21.86 3.41
C VAL A 138 21.95 21.85 4.62
N ASP A 139 22.48 22.13 5.80
CA ASP A 139 21.68 22.10 7.03
C ASP A 139 20.50 23.07 7.02
N ASP A 140 20.59 24.19 6.29
CA ASP A 140 19.49 25.13 6.18
C ASP A 140 18.32 24.61 5.34
N GLU A 141 18.54 23.70 4.38
CA GLU A 141 17.45 22.99 3.69
C GLU A 141 16.74 22.04 4.68
N PHE A 142 17.50 21.32 5.50
CA PHE A 142 16.91 20.47 6.51
C PHE A 142 16.07 21.28 7.52
N LYS A 143 16.59 22.42 8.03
CA LYS A 143 15.85 23.26 8.99
C LYS A 143 14.52 23.77 8.40
N ARG A 144 14.47 24.05 7.12
CA ARG A 144 13.21 24.43 6.46
C ARG A 144 12.26 23.24 6.30
N GLU A 145 12.80 22.12 5.88
CA GLU A 145 11.97 20.96 5.56
C GLU A 145 11.41 20.25 6.79
N ILE A 146 12.16 20.22 7.89
CA ILE A 146 11.65 19.61 9.14
C ILE A 146 10.42 20.39 9.65
N GLU A 147 10.35 21.71 9.44
CA GLU A 147 9.16 22.49 9.78
C GLU A 147 7.97 22.16 8.85
N VAL A 148 8.23 21.84 7.58
CA VAL A 148 7.18 21.35 6.64
C VAL A 148 6.62 20.01 7.14
N VAL A 149 7.48 19.06 7.51
CA VAL A 149 7.06 17.76 8.08
C VAL A 149 6.29 17.93 9.38
N LYS A 150 6.71 18.82 10.27
CA LYS A 150 5.97 19.14 11.50
C LYS A 150 4.59 19.73 11.20
N GLU A 151 4.48 20.61 10.21
CA GLU A 151 3.19 21.16 9.81
C GLU A 151 2.30 20.12 9.16
N GLU A 152 2.87 19.21 8.38
CA GLU A 152 2.15 18.06 7.87
C GLU A 152 1.59 17.17 9.00
N ARG A 153 2.40 16.89 10.02
CA ARG A 153 1.93 16.18 11.21
C ARG A 153 0.80 16.93 11.93
N ARG A 154 0.93 18.25 12.07
CA ARG A 154 -0.12 19.08 12.69
C ARG A 154 -1.42 18.99 11.90
N SER A 155 -1.36 19.13 10.59
CA SER A 155 -2.54 19.16 9.72
C SER A 155 -3.19 17.79 9.53
N ARG A 156 -2.41 16.75 9.35
CA ARG A 156 -2.95 15.39 9.06
C ARG A 156 -3.29 14.60 10.32
N THR A 157 -2.51 14.75 11.39
CA THR A 157 -2.68 13.94 12.60
C THR A 157 -3.30 14.77 13.73
N GLN A 158 -2.67 15.87 14.13
CA GLN A 158 -3.08 16.61 15.33
C GLN A 158 -4.41 17.36 15.14
N ALA A 159 -4.74 17.78 13.91
CA ALA A 159 -6.03 18.38 13.61
C ALA A 159 -7.20 17.39 13.53
N SER A 160 -6.92 16.08 13.55
CA SER A 160 -7.93 15.02 13.46
C SER A 160 -7.99 14.19 14.75
N PRO A 161 -9.04 14.32 15.56
CA PRO A 161 -9.21 13.50 16.78
C PRO A 161 -9.23 11.99 16.48
N ILE A 162 -9.77 11.59 15.32
CA ILE A 162 -9.77 10.18 14.88
C ILE A 162 -8.34 9.73 14.58
N ALA A 163 -7.54 10.52 13.87
CA ALA A 163 -6.15 10.17 13.56
C ALA A 163 -5.30 10.05 14.83
N LEU A 164 -5.45 10.97 15.79
CA LEU A 164 -4.79 10.88 17.09
C LEU A 164 -5.21 9.63 17.87
N MET A 165 -6.50 9.30 17.88
CA MET A 165 -7.00 8.09 18.51
C MET A 165 -6.42 6.83 17.85
N LEU A 166 -6.39 6.77 16.50
CA LEU A 166 -5.85 5.62 15.75
C LEU A 166 -4.34 5.46 15.97
N GLU A 167 -3.59 6.56 16.07
CA GLU A 167 -2.18 6.56 16.44
C GLU A 167 -1.98 5.96 17.83
N ALA A 168 -2.73 6.42 18.82
CA ALA A 168 -2.68 5.89 20.19
C ALA A 168 -3.14 4.42 20.25
N ALA A 169 -4.18 4.04 19.49
CA ALA A 169 -4.66 2.67 19.37
C ALA A 169 -3.61 1.73 18.77
N THR A 170 -2.84 2.22 17.79
CA THR A 170 -1.73 1.47 17.19
C THR A 170 -0.64 1.21 18.23
N GLY A 171 -0.26 2.23 19.03
CA GLY A 171 0.67 2.09 20.15
C GLY A 171 0.18 1.13 21.24
N LEU A 172 -1.13 1.07 21.48
CA LEU A 172 -1.74 0.12 22.40
C LEU A 172 -1.75 -1.31 21.83
N THR A 173 -1.96 -1.46 20.53
CA THR A 173 -2.07 -2.77 19.87
C THR A 173 -0.72 -3.47 19.78
N PHE A 174 0.35 -2.76 19.53
CA PHE A 174 1.69 -3.31 19.38
C PHE A 174 2.59 -2.98 20.57
N THR A 175 3.10 -4.02 21.22
CA THR A 175 3.99 -3.87 22.38
C THR A 175 5.45 -3.78 21.95
N ALA A 176 5.91 -4.75 21.17
CA ALA A 176 7.30 -4.86 20.72
C ALA A 176 7.50 -4.43 19.27
N SER A 177 6.51 -4.68 18.42
CA SER A 177 6.64 -4.37 17.00
C SER A 177 6.87 -2.87 16.75
N PRO A 178 7.86 -2.51 15.90
CA PRO A 178 8.07 -1.13 15.48
C PRO A 178 6.86 -0.48 14.78
N TYR A 179 5.88 -1.26 14.34
CA TYR A 179 4.62 -0.76 13.78
C TYR A 179 3.82 0.12 14.76
N ARG A 180 4.18 0.12 16.04
CA ARG A 180 3.62 1.03 17.04
C ARG A 180 3.94 2.51 16.79
N ARG A 181 5.00 2.81 16.01
CA ARG A 181 5.42 4.20 15.72
C ARG A 181 4.62 4.79 14.56
N PRO A 182 4.27 6.08 14.62
CA PRO A 182 3.68 6.77 13.49
C PRO A 182 4.72 6.95 12.36
N ILE A 183 4.30 6.84 11.11
CA ILE A 183 5.18 7.00 9.94
C ILE A 183 5.75 8.41 9.89
N VAL A 184 4.94 9.42 10.20
CA VAL A 184 5.39 10.83 10.24
C VAL A 184 6.33 11.11 11.41
N GLY A 185 6.36 10.23 12.42
CA GLY A 185 7.14 10.39 13.66
C GLY A 185 6.38 11.12 14.76
N TRP A 186 6.86 10.95 16.01
CA TRP A 186 6.38 11.72 17.16
C TRP A 186 6.88 13.17 17.08
N MET A 187 6.07 14.14 17.51
CA MET A 187 6.47 15.56 17.48
C MET A 187 7.76 15.80 18.28
N SER A 188 7.92 15.17 19.45
CA SER A 188 9.14 15.28 20.26
C SER A 188 10.40 14.81 19.52
N ASP A 189 10.27 13.73 18.73
CA ASP A 189 11.38 13.20 17.95
C ASP A 189 11.71 14.13 16.78
N LEU A 190 10.69 14.67 16.12
CA LEU A 190 10.85 15.68 15.04
C LEU A 190 11.47 16.97 15.55
N ASP A 191 11.13 17.40 16.79
CA ASP A 191 11.70 18.60 17.42
C ASP A 191 13.19 18.41 17.78
N ALA A 192 13.60 17.18 18.11
CA ALA A 192 14.97 16.84 18.47
C ALA A 192 15.83 16.38 17.29
N MET A 193 15.21 16.05 16.15
CA MET A 193 15.90 15.46 14.99
C MET A 193 16.89 16.43 14.37
N THR A 194 18.07 15.94 14.04
CA THR A 194 19.14 16.70 13.39
C THR A 194 19.35 16.30 11.93
N ALA A 195 19.95 17.19 11.15
CA ALA A 195 20.37 16.87 9.79
C ALA A 195 21.30 15.64 9.74
N GLN A 196 22.08 15.45 10.79
CA GLN A 196 23.01 14.32 10.88
C GLN A 196 22.29 12.98 11.09
N ASP A 197 21.17 12.94 11.83
CA ASP A 197 20.35 11.74 11.99
C ASP A 197 19.83 11.27 10.64
N VAL A 198 19.34 12.20 9.83
CA VAL A 198 18.82 11.91 8.48
C VAL A 198 19.94 11.43 7.54
N ARG A 199 21.14 12.07 7.60
CA ARG A 199 22.31 11.62 6.81
C ARG A 199 22.76 10.21 7.21
N ASN A 200 22.78 9.92 8.53
CA ASN A 200 23.14 8.61 9.04
C ASN A 200 22.15 7.54 8.56
N PHE A 201 20.86 7.87 8.57
CA PHE A 201 19.80 6.97 8.08
C PHE A 201 19.93 6.72 6.58
N TYR A 202 20.16 7.78 5.78
CA TYR A 202 20.44 7.66 4.33
C TYR A 202 21.66 6.78 4.07
N GLN A 203 22.80 7.07 4.70
CA GLN A 203 24.03 6.31 4.51
C GLN A 203 23.88 4.84 4.89
N ARG A 204 23.08 4.56 5.91
CA ARG A 204 22.84 3.20 6.39
C ARG A 204 21.97 2.40 5.43
N TRP A 205 20.86 2.95 4.97
CA TRP A 205 19.78 2.19 4.36
C TRP A 205 19.67 2.32 2.84
N TYR A 206 20.14 3.43 2.27
CA TYR A 206 20.09 3.68 0.82
C TYR A 206 21.30 3.08 0.15
N VAL A 207 21.36 1.75 0.13
CA VAL A 207 22.43 0.95 -0.47
C VAL A 207 21.87 0.09 -1.59
N PRO A 208 22.61 -0.16 -2.68
CA PRO A 208 22.08 -0.88 -3.86
C PRO A 208 21.42 -2.22 -3.51
N GLY A 209 22.04 -3.04 -2.66
CA GLY A 209 21.48 -4.34 -2.25
C GLY A 209 20.18 -4.25 -1.42
N ASN A 210 19.78 -3.06 -0.97
CA ASN A 210 18.52 -2.80 -0.25
C ASN A 210 17.49 -2.09 -1.12
N ALA A 211 17.74 -1.96 -2.43
CA ALA A 211 16.91 -1.21 -3.37
C ALA A 211 16.54 -2.03 -4.61
N ALA A 212 15.40 -1.69 -5.20
CA ALA A 212 14.98 -2.21 -6.50
C ALA A 212 14.48 -1.09 -7.40
N VAL A 213 14.87 -1.16 -8.66
CA VAL A 213 14.29 -0.36 -9.75
C VAL A 213 13.24 -1.22 -10.45
N VAL A 214 12.01 -0.71 -10.53
CA VAL A 214 10.91 -1.37 -11.23
C VAL A 214 10.48 -0.49 -12.39
N VAL A 215 10.46 -1.07 -13.59
CA VAL A 215 10.02 -0.38 -14.81
C VAL A 215 8.89 -1.17 -15.45
N SER A 216 7.76 -0.50 -15.70
CA SER A 216 6.63 -1.09 -16.43
C SER A 216 6.14 -0.12 -17.50
N GLY A 217 5.75 -0.63 -18.67
CA GLY A 217 5.24 0.18 -19.78
C GLY A 217 5.81 -0.19 -21.12
N ASP A 218 5.78 0.75 -22.06
CA ASP A 218 6.30 0.57 -23.43
C ASP A 218 7.83 0.62 -23.43
N VAL A 219 8.43 -0.48 -23.00
CA VAL A 219 9.88 -0.62 -22.80
C VAL A 219 10.37 -1.97 -23.30
N GLU A 220 11.63 -2.00 -23.74
CA GLU A 220 12.36 -3.22 -24.06
C GLU A 220 13.23 -3.65 -22.88
N VAL A 221 13.14 -4.92 -22.48
CA VAL A 221 13.93 -5.46 -21.35
C VAL A 221 15.43 -5.26 -21.56
N ALA A 222 15.94 -5.52 -22.78
CA ALA A 222 17.36 -5.35 -23.11
C ALA A 222 17.81 -3.88 -22.94
N GLU A 223 16.95 -2.93 -23.31
CA GLU A 223 17.24 -1.50 -23.18
C GLU A 223 17.23 -1.08 -21.69
N VAL A 224 16.20 -1.47 -20.93
CA VAL A 224 16.17 -1.19 -19.48
C VAL A 224 17.40 -1.77 -18.79
N ARG A 225 17.84 -2.98 -19.20
CA ARG A 225 19.06 -3.61 -18.66
C ARG A 225 20.29 -2.77 -18.99
N ARG A 226 20.44 -2.31 -20.24
CA ARG A 226 21.54 -1.45 -20.66
C ARG A 226 21.58 -0.15 -19.83
N LEU A 227 20.45 0.52 -19.70
CA LEU A 227 20.32 1.75 -18.93
C LEU A 227 20.61 1.53 -17.44
N ALA A 228 20.09 0.44 -16.86
CA ALA A 228 20.35 0.10 -15.46
C ALA A 228 21.84 -0.16 -15.20
N VAL A 229 22.52 -0.90 -16.06
CA VAL A 229 23.98 -1.11 -15.98
C VAL A 229 24.72 0.21 -16.10
N THR A 230 24.30 1.10 -17.00
CA THR A 230 24.97 2.39 -17.25
C THR A 230 24.84 3.35 -16.06
N TYR A 231 23.64 3.50 -15.51
CA TYR A 231 23.35 4.56 -14.52
C TYR A 231 23.38 4.07 -13.07
N TYR A 232 22.89 2.86 -12.79
CA TYR A 232 22.88 2.30 -11.43
C TYR A 232 24.06 1.38 -11.16
N GLY A 233 24.65 0.77 -12.20
CA GLY A 233 25.80 -0.12 -12.05
C GLY A 233 27.03 0.50 -11.39
N PRO A 234 27.41 1.76 -11.69
CA PRO A 234 28.55 2.43 -11.07
C PRO A 234 28.36 2.77 -9.57
N ILE A 235 27.14 2.72 -9.04
CA ILE A 235 26.89 3.03 -7.62
C ILE A 235 27.61 1.99 -6.75
N ALA A 236 28.44 2.47 -5.83
CA ALA A 236 29.27 1.60 -5.00
C ALA A 236 28.43 0.62 -4.17
N ALA A 237 28.76 -0.66 -4.23
CA ALA A 237 28.18 -1.68 -3.39
C ALA A 237 28.52 -1.40 -1.92
N ARG A 238 27.54 -1.51 -1.06
CA ARG A 238 27.69 -1.41 0.40
C ARG A 238 26.90 -2.53 1.09
N PRO A 239 27.34 -3.02 2.27
CA PRO A 239 26.59 -4.04 3.01
C PRO A 239 25.18 -3.61 3.32
N VAL A 240 24.21 -4.50 3.11
CA VAL A 240 22.84 -4.30 3.57
C VAL A 240 22.81 -4.47 5.09
N PRO A 241 22.26 -3.52 5.85
CA PRO A 241 22.17 -3.64 7.30
C PRO A 241 21.38 -4.87 7.74
N VAL A 242 21.93 -5.60 8.71
CA VAL A 242 21.23 -6.73 9.33
C VAL A 242 20.13 -6.19 10.25
N ARG A 243 18.91 -6.66 10.04
CA ARG A 243 17.75 -6.37 10.89
C ARG A 243 17.64 -7.41 11.99
N LYS A 244 17.52 -6.95 13.24
CA LYS A 244 17.23 -7.84 14.36
C LYS A 244 15.71 -8.04 14.46
N PRO A 245 15.23 -9.28 14.66
CA PRO A 245 13.81 -9.54 14.85
C PRO A 245 13.27 -8.74 16.06
N GLN A 246 12.06 -8.22 15.90
CA GLN A 246 11.28 -7.58 16.97
C GLN A 246 9.87 -8.17 16.91
N ASP A 247 9.78 -9.42 17.35
CA ASP A 247 8.55 -10.18 17.26
C ASP A 247 7.51 -9.65 18.25
N GLU A 248 6.32 -9.46 17.76
CA GLU A 248 5.20 -9.02 18.59
C GLU A 248 4.72 -10.17 19.46
N PRO A 249 4.67 -10.03 20.79
CA PRO A 249 4.20 -11.08 21.67
C PRO A 249 2.73 -11.38 21.47
N VAL A 250 2.34 -12.63 21.78
CA VAL A 250 0.94 -13.04 21.77
C VAL A 250 0.17 -12.19 22.79
N GLN A 251 -0.98 -11.71 22.39
CA GLN A 251 -1.88 -10.96 23.26
C GLN A 251 -2.71 -11.95 24.11
N ALA A 252 -2.65 -11.80 25.43
CA ALA A 252 -3.31 -12.67 26.41
C ALA A 252 -4.36 -11.90 27.24
N GLY A 253 -5.19 -11.10 26.56
CA GLY A 253 -6.27 -10.35 27.17
C GLY A 253 -6.66 -9.14 26.34
N PRO A 254 -7.91 -8.66 26.47
CA PRO A 254 -8.40 -7.51 25.72
C PRO A 254 -7.67 -6.23 26.13
N ARG A 255 -7.34 -5.39 25.16
CA ARG A 255 -6.81 -4.04 25.39
C ARG A 255 -7.90 -3.03 25.08
N ARG A 256 -8.08 -2.02 25.94
CA ARG A 256 -9.13 -1.03 25.80
C ARG A 256 -8.60 0.36 26.11
N MET A 257 -9.06 1.35 25.34
CA MET A 257 -8.83 2.75 25.65
C MET A 257 -10.02 3.62 25.21
N ASP A 258 -10.30 4.62 26.03
CA ASP A 258 -11.15 5.74 25.68
C ASP A 258 -10.29 6.97 25.44
N PHE A 259 -10.33 7.48 24.22
CA PHE A 259 -9.58 8.65 23.78
C PHE A 259 -10.52 9.87 23.79
N LYS A 260 -10.27 10.83 24.64
CA LYS A 260 -11.05 12.08 24.69
C LYS A 260 -10.51 13.07 23.64
N GLY A 261 -11.38 13.48 22.73
CA GLY A 261 -11.02 14.42 21.65
C GLY A 261 -12.19 15.34 21.29
N VAL A 262 -11.86 16.57 20.84
CA VAL A 262 -12.88 17.52 20.39
C VAL A 262 -13.44 17.03 19.05
N ALA A 263 -14.65 16.48 19.07
CA ALA A 263 -15.28 15.89 17.90
C ALA A 263 -16.79 16.00 18.00
N SER A 264 -17.47 16.01 16.85
CA SER A 264 -18.94 16.01 16.79
C SER A 264 -19.58 14.64 17.02
N GLN A 265 -18.84 13.57 16.71
CA GLN A 265 -19.33 12.20 16.80
C GLN A 265 -18.28 11.29 17.45
N ALA A 266 -18.75 10.24 18.11
CA ALA A 266 -17.91 9.16 18.57
C ALA A 266 -17.40 8.33 17.38
N TYR A 267 -16.33 7.59 17.62
CA TYR A 267 -15.80 6.61 16.67
C TYR A 267 -15.30 5.40 17.46
N VAL A 268 -15.48 4.21 16.93
CA VAL A 268 -14.96 2.98 17.53
C VAL A 268 -14.11 2.22 16.53
N ASN A 269 -13.00 1.68 17.02
CA ASN A 269 -12.08 0.85 16.28
C ASN A 269 -11.79 -0.44 17.05
N LEU A 270 -11.96 -1.58 16.41
CA LEU A 270 -11.66 -2.91 16.91
C LEU A 270 -10.53 -3.50 16.05
N ALA A 271 -9.41 -3.83 16.64
CA ALA A 271 -8.27 -4.40 15.94
C ALA A 271 -7.94 -5.79 16.48
N PHE A 272 -7.69 -6.74 15.57
CA PHE A 272 -7.33 -8.12 15.88
C PHE A 272 -6.05 -8.47 15.13
N LYS A 273 -5.07 -9.08 15.81
CA LYS A 273 -3.84 -9.57 15.17
C LYS A 273 -4.17 -10.82 14.36
N VAL A 274 -3.76 -10.82 13.09
CA VAL A 274 -4.11 -11.88 12.13
C VAL A 274 -2.87 -12.33 11.36
N PRO A 275 -2.88 -13.56 10.77
CA PRO A 275 -1.82 -14.01 9.89
C PRO A 275 -1.75 -13.16 8.63
N LYS A 276 -0.53 -13.02 8.11
CA LYS A 276 -0.20 -12.36 6.84
C LYS A 276 0.31 -13.37 5.83
N LEU A 277 0.31 -13.02 4.55
CA LEU A 277 1.00 -13.79 3.52
C LEU A 277 2.52 -13.57 3.59
N GLN A 278 3.25 -14.67 3.40
CA GLN A 278 4.71 -14.74 3.35
C GLN A 278 5.15 -15.50 2.10
N ALA A 279 6.44 -15.41 1.74
CA ALA A 279 6.98 -16.11 0.57
C ALA A 279 6.71 -17.63 0.63
N ALA A 280 6.81 -18.25 1.81
CA ALA A 280 6.54 -19.67 2.00
C ALA A 280 5.11 -20.06 1.65
N ASP A 281 4.15 -19.15 1.78
CA ASP A 281 2.73 -19.39 1.47
C ASP A 281 2.46 -19.55 -0.02
N PHE A 282 3.44 -19.22 -0.85
CA PHE A 282 3.38 -19.40 -2.30
C PHE A 282 4.05 -20.70 -2.78
N ALA A 283 4.61 -21.52 -1.88
CA ALA A 283 5.19 -22.81 -2.23
C ALA A 283 4.13 -23.87 -2.61
N GLY A 284 2.87 -23.69 -2.17
CA GLY A 284 1.75 -24.58 -2.48
C GLY A 284 0.41 -23.89 -2.27
N ASP A 285 -0.67 -24.55 -2.66
CA ASP A 285 -2.02 -23.95 -2.65
C ASP A 285 -2.64 -23.92 -1.24
N GLU A 286 -2.20 -24.79 -0.33
CA GLU A 286 -2.78 -24.91 1.02
C GLU A 286 -2.20 -23.90 2.02
N GLN A 287 -0.98 -23.40 1.78
CA GLN A 287 -0.35 -22.44 2.66
C GLN A 287 -0.97 -21.03 2.50
N GLY A 288 -1.03 -20.27 3.59
CA GLY A 288 -1.53 -18.89 3.60
C GLY A 288 -3.04 -18.75 3.41
N ARG A 289 -3.81 -19.84 3.40
CA ARG A 289 -5.26 -19.82 3.16
C ARG A 289 -6.02 -19.00 4.18
N ASP A 290 -5.62 -19.02 5.46
CA ASP A 290 -6.26 -18.22 6.50
C ASP A 290 -6.15 -16.71 6.20
N ALA A 291 -4.98 -16.24 5.76
CA ALA A 291 -4.77 -14.83 5.42
C ALA A 291 -5.66 -14.40 4.23
N VAL A 292 -5.77 -15.26 3.22
CA VAL A 292 -6.64 -15.00 2.06
C VAL A 292 -8.13 -15.07 2.45
N ALA A 293 -8.54 -16.06 3.25
CA ALA A 293 -9.91 -16.19 3.73
C ALA A 293 -10.35 -14.98 4.60
N LEU A 294 -9.44 -14.43 5.42
CA LEU A 294 -9.67 -13.20 6.18
C LEU A 294 -9.90 -11.99 5.26
N THR A 295 -9.19 -11.93 4.12
CA THR A 295 -9.42 -10.87 3.14
C THR A 295 -10.78 -11.04 2.44
N VAL A 296 -11.19 -12.27 2.15
CA VAL A 296 -12.55 -12.55 1.66
C VAL A 296 -13.58 -12.16 2.72
N LEU A 297 -13.36 -12.49 4.00
CA LEU A 297 -14.23 -12.08 5.10
C LEU A 297 -14.38 -10.56 5.19
N ALA A 298 -13.29 -9.79 5.10
CA ALA A 298 -13.35 -8.33 5.08
C ALA A 298 -14.22 -7.82 3.91
N SER A 299 -14.07 -8.42 2.73
CA SER A 299 -14.84 -8.06 1.54
C SER A 299 -16.33 -8.45 1.64
N VAL A 300 -16.67 -9.57 2.30
CA VAL A 300 -18.07 -9.93 2.62
C VAL A 300 -18.69 -8.89 3.55
N LEU A 301 -17.91 -8.40 4.52
CA LEU A 301 -18.38 -7.41 5.49
C LEU A 301 -18.55 -6.02 4.87
N ASP A 302 -17.56 -5.55 4.07
CA ASP A 302 -17.51 -4.15 3.60
C ASP A 302 -16.89 -3.98 2.20
N GLY A 303 -16.84 -5.01 1.36
CA GLY A 303 -16.18 -4.93 0.05
C GLY A 303 -16.97 -4.23 -1.05
N PHE A 304 -18.24 -3.86 -0.84
CA PHE A 304 -19.10 -3.26 -1.86
C PHE A 304 -20.32 -2.56 -1.27
N SER A 305 -20.94 -1.70 -2.05
CA SER A 305 -22.22 -1.06 -1.67
C SER A 305 -23.28 -2.12 -1.41
N GLY A 306 -23.86 -2.12 -0.19
CA GLY A 306 -24.79 -3.15 0.26
C GLY A 306 -24.13 -4.43 0.78
N ALA A 307 -22.85 -4.41 1.16
CA ALA A 307 -22.19 -5.45 1.94
C ALA A 307 -22.85 -5.66 3.32
N ARG A 308 -22.47 -6.71 4.04
CA ARG A 308 -23.16 -7.09 5.29
C ARG A 308 -23.25 -5.98 6.32
N LEU A 309 -22.15 -5.27 6.58
CA LEU A 309 -22.13 -4.20 7.58
C LEU A 309 -23.09 -3.07 7.21
N ALA A 310 -23.08 -2.64 5.96
CA ALA A 310 -23.98 -1.58 5.49
C ALA A 310 -25.46 -1.99 5.65
N ARG A 311 -25.81 -3.21 5.23
CA ARG A 311 -27.20 -3.69 5.37
C ARG A 311 -27.64 -3.86 6.81
N ALA A 312 -26.76 -4.38 7.67
CA ALA A 312 -27.13 -4.72 9.05
C ALA A 312 -27.08 -3.53 10.01
N LEU A 313 -26.18 -2.56 9.76
CA LEU A 313 -25.86 -1.54 10.76
C LEU A 313 -26.14 -0.10 10.29
N GLU A 314 -26.15 0.17 8.96
CA GLU A 314 -26.27 1.54 8.43
C GLU A 314 -27.65 1.84 7.82
N GLN A 315 -28.49 0.82 7.58
CA GLN A 315 -29.76 0.97 6.90
C GLN A 315 -30.96 0.86 7.86
N GLY A 316 -32.08 1.48 7.49
CA GLY A 316 -33.33 1.47 8.23
C GLY A 316 -33.39 2.48 9.38
N ASP A 317 -34.57 2.62 9.96
CA ASP A 317 -34.84 3.61 11.01
C ASP A 317 -34.14 3.27 12.34
N SER A 318 -33.82 1.99 12.56
CA SER A 318 -33.13 1.49 13.75
C SER A 318 -31.64 1.34 13.59
N ARG A 319 -31.04 1.89 12.53
CA ARG A 319 -29.61 1.78 12.24
C ARG A 319 -28.76 2.10 13.46
N LEU A 320 -27.68 1.34 13.63
CA LEU A 320 -26.72 1.53 14.73
C LEU A 320 -25.60 2.50 14.38
N ALA A 321 -25.23 2.57 13.12
CA ALA A 321 -24.11 3.36 12.64
C ALA A 321 -24.50 4.25 11.45
N ASP A 322 -23.83 5.38 11.33
CA ASP A 322 -23.86 6.19 10.10
C ASP A 322 -22.88 5.63 9.07
N ARG A 323 -21.79 5.02 9.54
CA ARG A 323 -20.76 4.38 8.70
C ARG A 323 -20.06 3.28 9.46
N THR A 324 -19.75 2.20 8.76
CA THR A 324 -18.91 1.10 9.26
C THR A 324 -17.85 0.73 8.24
N SER A 325 -16.79 0.07 8.67
CA SER A 325 -15.81 -0.50 7.75
C SER A 325 -15.16 -1.76 8.29
N ALA A 326 -14.64 -2.59 7.37
CA ALA A 326 -13.84 -3.76 7.65
C ALA A 326 -12.61 -3.79 6.74
N TYR A 327 -11.44 -4.03 7.31
CA TYR A 327 -10.17 -4.09 6.59
C TYR A 327 -9.32 -5.26 7.09
N ASN A 328 -8.63 -5.95 6.19
CA ASN A 328 -7.64 -6.98 6.53
C ASN A 328 -6.27 -6.61 5.96
N GLY A 329 -5.26 -6.51 6.81
CA GLY A 329 -3.87 -6.39 6.40
C GLY A 329 -3.34 -7.74 5.91
N LEU A 330 -3.22 -7.88 4.58
CA LEU A 330 -2.84 -9.15 3.95
C LEU A 330 -1.32 -9.34 3.88
N MET A 331 -0.58 -8.27 3.62
CA MET A 331 0.87 -8.28 3.39
C MET A 331 1.56 -7.18 4.19
N GLY A 332 2.82 -7.40 4.52
CA GLY A 332 3.66 -6.45 5.23
C GLY A 332 4.86 -7.13 5.87
N ARG A 333 5.92 -6.37 6.16
CA ARG A 333 7.11 -6.90 6.84
C ARG A 333 6.82 -7.18 8.32
N GLY A 334 6.00 -6.36 8.97
CA GLY A 334 5.54 -6.53 10.35
C GLY A 334 4.23 -7.31 10.51
N PRO A 335 3.69 -7.40 11.75
CA PRO A 335 2.43 -8.06 12.04
C PRO A 335 1.25 -7.32 11.44
N GLN A 336 0.22 -8.06 11.01
CA GLN A 336 -0.96 -7.51 10.37
C GLN A 336 -2.19 -7.54 11.28
N LEU A 337 -3.16 -6.69 10.96
CA LEU A 337 -4.39 -6.52 11.71
C LEU A 337 -5.61 -6.72 10.82
N PHE A 338 -6.64 -7.35 11.39
CA PHE A 338 -8.00 -7.18 10.91
C PHE A 338 -8.67 -6.07 11.72
N VAL A 339 -9.23 -5.10 11.05
CA VAL A 339 -9.82 -3.92 11.70
C VAL A 339 -11.30 -3.81 11.34
N LEU A 340 -12.12 -3.58 12.36
CA LEU A 340 -13.51 -3.18 12.21
C LEU A 340 -13.68 -1.80 12.82
N SER A 341 -14.40 -0.91 12.17
CA SER A 341 -14.63 0.42 12.73
C SER A 341 -16.05 0.93 12.42
N GLY A 342 -16.47 1.94 13.17
CA GLY A 342 -17.75 2.56 12.91
C GLY A 342 -17.99 3.89 13.63
N VAL A 343 -18.86 4.68 13.01
CA VAL A 343 -19.40 5.95 13.54
C VAL A 343 -20.82 5.69 14.01
N PRO A 344 -21.15 5.89 15.28
CA PRO A 344 -22.53 5.70 15.77
C PRO A 344 -23.53 6.63 15.09
N ALA A 345 -24.72 6.11 14.78
CA ALA A 345 -25.86 6.91 14.35
C ALA A 345 -26.37 7.82 15.51
N PRO A 346 -27.11 8.89 15.22
CA PRO A 346 -27.69 9.75 16.25
C PRO A 346 -28.44 8.97 17.33
N GLY A 347 -28.13 9.24 18.59
CA GLY A 347 -28.73 8.56 19.75
C GLY A 347 -28.16 7.14 20.02
N LYS A 348 -27.20 6.67 19.25
CA LYS A 348 -26.50 5.40 19.48
C LYS A 348 -25.12 5.64 20.11
N THR A 349 -24.59 4.59 20.75
CA THR A 349 -23.29 4.64 21.41
C THR A 349 -22.22 3.86 20.65
N ALA A 350 -20.94 4.20 20.86
CA ALA A 350 -19.82 3.45 20.32
C ALA A 350 -19.85 1.97 20.77
N ALA A 351 -20.30 1.70 22.00
CA ALA A 351 -20.43 0.34 22.53
C ALA A 351 -21.49 -0.48 21.75
N GLN A 352 -22.62 0.15 21.36
CA GLN A 352 -23.64 -0.51 20.54
C GLN A 352 -23.11 -0.84 19.15
N VAL A 353 -22.37 0.08 18.54
CA VAL A 353 -21.73 -0.17 17.22
C VAL A 353 -20.70 -1.28 17.34
N ALA A 354 -19.82 -1.26 18.36
CA ALA A 354 -18.84 -2.32 18.60
C ALA A 354 -19.52 -3.70 18.78
N ALA A 355 -20.62 -3.76 19.53
CA ALA A 355 -21.40 -4.98 19.69
C ALA A 355 -22.00 -5.46 18.36
N GLY A 356 -22.56 -4.54 17.55
CA GLY A 356 -23.11 -4.85 16.23
C GLY A 356 -22.05 -5.37 15.26
N LEU A 357 -20.86 -4.75 15.20
CA LEU A 357 -19.74 -5.21 14.39
C LEU A 357 -19.32 -6.63 14.78
N ARG A 358 -19.15 -6.92 16.07
CA ARG A 358 -18.82 -8.25 16.59
C ARG A 358 -19.91 -9.26 16.33
N GLN A 359 -21.17 -8.87 16.42
CA GLN A 359 -22.30 -9.74 16.11
C GLN A 359 -22.26 -10.22 14.65
N GLN A 360 -21.89 -9.37 13.69
CA GLN A 360 -21.79 -9.78 12.29
C GLN A 360 -20.70 -10.83 12.09
N ILE A 361 -19.55 -10.71 12.78
CA ILE A 361 -18.51 -11.76 12.79
C ILE A 361 -19.05 -13.06 13.42
N ALA A 362 -19.73 -12.96 14.57
CA ALA A 362 -20.29 -14.12 15.27
C ALA A 362 -21.33 -14.86 14.42
N LEU A 363 -22.18 -14.15 13.70
CA LEU A 363 -23.16 -14.73 12.77
C LEU A 363 -22.43 -15.50 11.65
N ILE A 364 -21.37 -14.94 11.06
CA ILE A 364 -20.57 -15.65 10.05
C ILE A 364 -19.89 -16.89 10.65
N ALA A 365 -19.38 -16.79 11.87
CA ALA A 365 -18.77 -17.93 12.56
C ALA A 365 -19.76 -19.08 12.85
N GLN A 366 -21.02 -18.75 13.14
CA GLN A 366 -22.08 -19.72 13.47
C GLN A 366 -22.77 -20.29 12.22
N GLU A 367 -23.16 -19.42 11.31
CA GLU A 367 -24.05 -19.73 10.17
C GLU A 367 -23.31 -19.83 8.84
N GLY A 368 -22.08 -19.29 8.77
CA GLY A 368 -21.30 -19.18 7.53
C GLY A 368 -21.76 -18.03 6.64
N ILE A 369 -21.41 -18.13 5.37
CA ILE A 369 -21.82 -17.23 4.29
C ILE A 369 -22.43 -18.06 3.15
N SER A 370 -23.36 -17.48 2.39
CA SER A 370 -23.89 -18.16 1.21
C SER A 370 -22.88 -18.20 0.06
N ASP A 371 -23.03 -19.18 -0.81
CA ASP A 371 -22.22 -19.26 -2.04
C ASP A 371 -22.45 -18.06 -2.95
N GLU A 372 -23.64 -17.44 -2.92
CA GLU A 372 -23.93 -16.22 -3.67
C GLU A 372 -23.11 -15.03 -3.15
N GLU A 373 -23.01 -14.85 -1.82
CA GLU A 373 -22.17 -13.79 -1.22
C GLU A 373 -20.69 -14.02 -1.55
N LEU A 374 -20.22 -15.26 -1.40
CA LEU A 374 -18.83 -15.62 -1.73
C LEU A 374 -18.52 -15.36 -3.20
N ASN A 375 -19.38 -15.80 -4.11
CA ASN A 375 -19.18 -15.61 -5.55
C ASN A 375 -19.19 -14.13 -5.94
N ARG A 376 -20.06 -13.32 -5.33
CA ARG A 376 -20.10 -11.88 -5.56
C ARG A 376 -18.77 -11.22 -5.20
N VAL A 377 -18.22 -11.52 -4.02
CA VAL A 377 -16.91 -11.02 -3.59
C VAL A 377 -15.80 -11.44 -4.54
N LYS A 378 -15.77 -12.73 -4.93
CA LYS A 378 -14.77 -13.25 -5.86
C LYS A 378 -14.81 -12.55 -7.22
N VAL A 379 -16.00 -12.36 -7.79
CA VAL A 379 -16.18 -11.68 -9.08
C VAL A 379 -15.71 -10.23 -9.00
N GLN A 380 -16.08 -9.51 -7.95
CA GLN A 380 -15.68 -8.11 -7.76
C GLN A 380 -14.17 -7.96 -7.57
N TRP A 381 -13.55 -8.85 -6.81
CA TRP A 381 -12.10 -8.81 -6.65
C TRP A 381 -11.38 -9.07 -7.96
N VAL A 382 -11.77 -10.13 -8.69
CA VAL A 382 -11.21 -10.45 -10.01
C VAL A 382 -11.33 -9.26 -10.96
N ALA A 383 -12.50 -8.62 -10.99
CA ALA A 383 -12.74 -7.43 -11.83
C ALA A 383 -11.81 -6.26 -11.40
N SER A 384 -11.72 -6.00 -10.09
CA SER A 384 -10.84 -4.94 -9.55
C SER A 384 -9.38 -5.17 -9.95
N GLU A 385 -8.84 -6.39 -9.73
CA GLU A 385 -7.46 -6.69 -10.12
C GLU A 385 -7.24 -6.62 -11.62
N THR A 386 -8.24 -7.01 -12.43
CA THR A 386 -8.15 -6.88 -13.89
C THR A 386 -8.07 -5.41 -14.33
N TYR A 387 -8.92 -4.55 -13.76
CA TYR A 387 -8.90 -3.10 -14.07
C TYR A 387 -7.60 -2.42 -13.65
N LYS A 388 -7.01 -2.84 -12.54
CA LYS A 388 -5.72 -2.32 -12.08
C LYS A 388 -4.58 -2.59 -13.07
N LEU A 389 -4.66 -3.70 -13.82
CA LEU A 389 -3.67 -4.04 -14.86
C LEU A 389 -3.68 -3.06 -16.05
N ASP A 390 -4.69 -2.20 -16.18
CA ASP A 390 -4.69 -1.16 -17.20
C ASP A 390 -3.70 -0.02 -16.90
N SER A 391 -3.25 0.10 -15.66
CA SER A 391 -2.28 1.11 -15.24
C SER A 391 -0.86 0.53 -15.15
N VAL A 392 0.04 1.00 -16.00
CA VAL A 392 1.47 0.64 -15.92
C VAL A 392 2.10 1.06 -14.58
N PHE A 393 1.61 2.16 -14.00
CA PHE A 393 2.00 2.60 -12.65
C PHE A 393 1.59 1.59 -11.59
N TYR A 394 0.34 1.13 -11.61
CA TYR A 394 -0.13 0.12 -10.66
C TYR A 394 0.66 -1.19 -10.80
N GLN A 395 0.96 -1.61 -12.03
CA GLN A 395 1.77 -2.80 -12.30
C GLN A 395 3.17 -2.68 -11.67
N ALA A 396 3.84 -1.52 -11.84
CA ALA A 396 5.14 -1.26 -11.24
C ALA A 396 5.07 -1.22 -9.70
N ARG A 397 4.03 -0.57 -9.15
CA ARG A 397 3.78 -0.50 -7.70
C ARG A 397 3.60 -1.89 -7.10
N GLN A 398 2.83 -2.75 -7.74
CA GLN A 398 2.56 -4.10 -7.27
C GLN A 398 3.82 -4.98 -7.25
N LEU A 399 4.60 -4.94 -8.33
CA LEU A 399 5.88 -5.67 -8.41
C LEU A 399 6.86 -5.21 -7.33
N GLY A 400 6.96 -3.90 -7.11
CA GLY A 400 7.79 -3.34 -6.05
C GLY A 400 7.32 -3.75 -4.66
N SER A 401 6.00 -3.73 -4.41
CA SER A 401 5.41 -4.21 -3.16
C SER A 401 5.70 -5.69 -2.91
N ASN A 402 5.58 -6.54 -3.94
CA ASN A 402 5.93 -7.95 -3.85
C ASN A 402 7.42 -8.13 -3.49
N TRP A 403 8.30 -7.38 -4.15
CA TRP A 403 9.74 -7.42 -3.84
C TRP A 403 10.03 -6.97 -2.40
N ILE A 404 9.40 -5.90 -1.90
CA ILE A 404 9.54 -5.43 -0.50
C ILE A 404 9.17 -6.53 0.49
N ASN A 405 8.10 -7.26 0.22
CA ASN A 405 7.60 -8.33 1.07
C ASN A 405 8.30 -9.68 0.84
N GLY A 406 9.26 -9.74 -0.07
CA GLY A 406 10.00 -10.97 -0.42
C GLY A 406 9.14 -12.01 -1.13
N LEU A 407 8.06 -11.59 -1.78
CA LEU A 407 7.14 -12.47 -2.50
C LEU A 407 7.65 -12.76 -3.93
N PRO A 408 7.22 -13.85 -4.55
CA PRO A 408 7.58 -14.15 -5.93
C PRO A 408 6.98 -13.14 -6.91
N LEU A 409 7.56 -12.99 -8.10
CA LEU A 409 7.12 -12.04 -9.13
C LEU A 409 5.67 -12.29 -9.60
N ASP A 410 5.24 -13.53 -9.57
CA ASP A 410 3.90 -13.97 -9.95
C ASP A 410 2.93 -14.04 -8.76
N ALA A 411 3.28 -13.44 -7.61
CA ALA A 411 2.48 -13.47 -6.38
C ALA A 411 1.03 -13.05 -6.61
N ASP A 412 0.79 -12.03 -7.42
CA ASP A 412 -0.56 -11.53 -7.69
C ASP A 412 -1.42 -12.55 -8.43
N THR A 413 -0.85 -13.22 -9.44
CA THR A 413 -1.54 -14.27 -10.18
C THR A 413 -1.86 -15.46 -9.27
N ARG A 414 -0.91 -15.87 -8.43
CA ARG A 414 -1.12 -16.95 -7.45
C ARG A 414 -2.11 -16.56 -6.37
N LEU A 415 -2.05 -15.32 -5.88
CA LEU A 415 -3.02 -14.79 -4.92
C LEU A 415 -4.43 -14.81 -5.50
N LEU A 416 -4.61 -14.38 -6.74
CA LEU A 416 -5.89 -14.42 -7.42
C LEU A 416 -6.42 -15.86 -7.57
N SER A 417 -5.54 -16.81 -7.87
CA SER A 417 -5.89 -18.24 -7.91
C SER A 417 -6.35 -18.76 -6.54
N LYS A 418 -5.55 -18.46 -5.49
CA LYS A 418 -5.91 -18.81 -4.10
C LYS A 418 -7.27 -18.21 -3.70
N LEU A 419 -7.50 -16.94 -3.99
CA LEU A 419 -8.76 -16.26 -3.69
C LEU A 419 -9.95 -16.94 -4.38
N ARG A 420 -9.81 -17.30 -5.66
CA ARG A 420 -10.86 -18.03 -6.39
C ARG A 420 -11.18 -19.38 -5.75
N SER A 421 -10.20 -20.02 -5.12
CA SER A 421 -10.36 -21.35 -4.49
C SER A 421 -10.87 -21.32 -3.05
N ILE A 422 -10.93 -20.14 -2.39
CA ILE A 422 -11.47 -20.02 -1.03
C ILE A 422 -12.93 -20.48 -0.99
N THR A 423 -13.28 -21.24 0.05
CA THR A 423 -14.63 -21.77 0.29
C THR A 423 -15.38 -20.99 1.37
N SER A 424 -16.70 -21.13 1.39
CA SER A 424 -17.55 -20.57 2.47
C SER A 424 -17.18 -21.12 3.85
N ALA A 425 -16.83 -22.41 3.91
CA ALA A 425 -16.37 -23.06 5.15
C ALA A 425 -15.05 -22.47 5.69
N GLU A 426 -14.13 -22.07 4.82
CA GLU A 426 -12.89 -21.41 5.25
C GLU A 426 -13.14 -20.01 5.79
N VAL A 427 -14.05 -19.24 5.18
CA VAL A 427 -14.47 -17.93 5.69
C VAL A 427 -15.12 -18.08 7.06
N GLN A 428 -16.01 -19.07 7.24
CA GLN A 428 -16.63 -19.38 8.52
C GLN A 428 -15.58 -19.75 9.58
N ARG A 429 -14.62 -20.62 9.22
CA ARG A 429 -13.55 -21.05 10.12
C ARG A 429 -12.67 -19.90 10.60
N VAL A 430 -12.24 -18.98 9.72
CA VAL A 430 -11.43 -17.83 10.15
C VAL A 430 -12.23 -16.85 10.98
N ALA A 431 -13.54 -16.66 10.73
CA ALA A 431 -14.42 -15.87 11.56
C ALA A 431 -14.54 -16.44 12.99
N ALA A 432 -14.55 -17.75 13.15
CA ALA A 432 -14.55 -18.41 14.46
C ALA A 432 -13.18 -18.35 15.17
N LYS A 433 -12.08 -18.32 14.42
CA LYS A 433 -10.72 -18.51 14.97
C LYS A 433 -10.05 -17.24 15.48
N TYR A 434 -10.22 -16.09 14.79
CA TYR A 434 -9.35 -14.93 14.98
C TYR A 434 -9.98 -13.76 15.75
N PHE A 435 -11.24 -13.84 16.15
CA PHE A 435 -11.98 -12.71 16.73
C PHE A 435 -12.35 -12.91 18.21
N GLY A 436 -11.53 -13.67 18.94
CA GLY A 436 -11.69 -13.85 20.37
C GLY A 436 -11.40 -12.57 21.17
N ASP A 437 -11.99 -12.47 22.36
CA ASP A 437 -11.85 -11.30 23.24
C ASP A 437 -10.40 -11.04 23.62
N ASP A 438 -9.64 -12.08 23.90
CA ASP A 438 -8.24 -11.95 24.34
C ASP A 438 -7.30 -11.35 23.29
N GLN A 439 -7.68 -11.39 22.02
CA GLN A 439 -6.89 -10.86 20.91
C GLN A 439 -7.35 -9.48 20.46
N MET A 440 -8.41 -8.93 21.09
CA MET A 440 -9.06 -7.69 20.68
C MET A 440 -8.40 -6.47 21.31
N THR A 441 -8.11 -5.46 20.50
CA THR A 441 -7.84 -4.10 20.96
C THR A 441 -9.00 -3.20 20.57
N VAL A 442 -9.60 -2.51 21.54
CA VAL A 442 -10.71 -1.57 21.35
C VAL A 442 -10.23 -0.16 21.65
N ALA A 443 -10.43 0.74 20.71
CA ALA A 443 -10.22 2.18 20.93
C ALA A 443 -11.53 2.93 20.61
N THR A 444 -11.93 3.81 21.52
CA THR A 444 -13.15 4.62 21.39
C THR A 444 -12.79 6.10 21.44
N LEU A 445 -13.16 6.87 20.42
CA LEU A 445 -13.16 8.32 20.51
C LEU A 445 -14.37 8.78 21.28
N VAL A 446 -14.11 9.40 22.43
CA VAL A 446 -15.14 10.00 23.31
C VAL A 446 -15.21 11.50 23.01
N PRO A 447 -16.27 11.96 22.33
CA PRO A 447 -16.40 13.35 21.93
C PRO A 447 -16.33 14.29 23.14
N GLN A 448 -15.53 15.35 23.02
CA GLN A 448 -15.53 16.48 23.93
C GLN A 448 -16.22 17.67 23.25
N PRO A 449 -16.90 18.54 24.02
CA PRO A 449 -17.57 19.70 23.46
C PRO A 449 -16.63 20.55 22.61
N ILE A 450 -17.14 21.01 21.47
CA ILE A 450 -16.48 22.02 20.64
C ILE A 450 -16.69 23.36 21.35
N ASP A 451 -15.60 24.04 21.74
CA ASP A 451 -15.69 25.40 22.27
C ASP A 451 -16.22 26.32 21.17
N PRO A 452 -17.42 26.92 21.32
CA PRO A 452 -18.01 27.78 20.31
C PRO A 452 -17.17 29.05 20.04
N LYS A 453 -16.19 29.35 20.88
CA LYS A 453 -15.24 30.49 20.71
C LYS A 453 -13.99 30.13 19.91
N LEU A 454 -13.73 28.84 19.70
CA LEU A 454 -12.63 28.41 18.84
C LEU A 454 -13.11 28.46 17.39
N THR A 455 -12.72 29.52 16.67
CA THR A 455 -12.86 29.54 15.22
C THR A 455 -12.10 28.32 14.64
N PRO A 456 -12.71 27.51 13.77
CA PRO A 456 -11.98 26.42 13.13
C PRO A 456 -10.74 27.03 12.45
N ARG A 457 -9.54 26.57 12.80
CA ARG A 457 -8.35 26.90 12.03
C ARG A 457 -8.58 26.33 10.64
N VAL A 458 -8.91 27.18 9.68
CA VAL A 458 -8.86 26.83 8.28
C VAL A 458 -7.38 26.51 8.04
N ALA A 459 -7.08 25.24 7.84
CA ALA A 459 -5.74 24.83 7.46
C ALA A 459 -5.39 25.63 6.19
N PRO A 460 -4.25 26.33 6.16
CA PRO A 460 -3.82 26.97 4.92
C PRO A 460 -3.80 25.88 3.86
N ALA A 461 -4.35 26.18 2.68
CA ALA A 461 -4.27 25.29 1.54
C ALA A 461 -2.77 25.01 1.32
N LEU A 462 -2.34 23.79 1.69
CA LEU A 462 -0.99 23.35 1.39
C LEU A 462 -0.83 23.43 -0.14
N PRO A 463 0.29 23.95 -0.64
CA PRO A 463 0.56 23.89 -2.06
C PRO A 463 0.44 22.41 -2.47
N THR A 464 -0.37 22.15 -3.49
CA THR A 464 -0.70 20.83 -4.04
C THR A 464 0.50 20.16 -4.72
N ARG A 465 1.60 19.99 -3.97
CA ARG A 465 2.78 19.25 -4.37
C ARG A 465 3.03 18.20 -3.29
N HIS A 466 2.68 17.00 -3.57
CA HIS A 466 2.79 15.77 -2.79
C HIS A 466 1.46 15.40 -2.09
N SER A 467 0.48 14.91 -2.85
CA SER A 467 -0.53 14.02 -2.31
C SER A 467 0.17 12.67 -2.10
N ILE A 468 0.56 12.42 -0.88
CA ILE A 468 1.05 11.10 -0.48
C ILE A 468 -0.21 10.24 -0.31
N ASP A 469 -0.43 9.32 -1.25
CA ASP A 469 -1.42 8.26 -1.07
C ASP A 469 -0.86 7.30 0.00
N HIS A 470 -1.25 7.55 1.24
CA HIS A 470 -1.09 6.61 2.34
C HIS A 470 -2.32 5.71 2.35
N ASP A 471 -2.26 4.57 1.62
CA ASP A 471 -3.08 3.38 1.82
C ASP A 471 -2.21 2.17 2.16
#